data_48a12356696e191fc7ae9a80cf2873a4
#
_entry.id   48a12356696e191fc7ae9a80cf2873a4
#
_cell.length_a   1.000
_cell.length_b   1.000
_cell.length_c   1.000
_cell.angle_alpha   90.00
_cell.angle_beta   90.00
_cell.angle_gamma   90.00
#
_symmetry.space_group_name_H-M   'P 1'
#
loop_
_entity.id
_entity.type
_entity.pdbx_description
1 polymer ?
#
loop_
_entity_poly.entity_id
_entity_poly.type
_entity_poly.pdbx_seq_one_letter_code
_entity_poly.pdbx_strand_id
1 'polypeptide(L)'
;MRVAFLEAQQLDYIADTPYQQPLGGSQSAVCYLAVELARLGHEIAVLNATTRPGTYRGVQFLHLARVPRDFLPRFDVVVLLNWARGGLRLRQEFGLRVPLVLWLSHAADQPVVEPLAQPEERDAWNGFALVSAWQQQQFIARFNIAHDKTRVIRNAISPAFADTPLAPAWFERGEPPVLVYTSTPFRGLDVLLLAFRVIRREIPELRLRVFSSMAIYQVRAAQDEYRSLYAQCVTEGHEYRGPLGQARLAQELRGVAGLAYPSTFAETSCIAVLEAMAAGAFIFTTRLGALPETSNGFAYLVDSDSDPGMLAERFAAMTIKAWRELLADPAAAARRREAQASFVRASYRWADRATEWVSWLEQVAR
;
A
#
# COMPACT_ATOMS: atom_id res chain seq x y z
N MET A 1 11.01 20.89 12.55
CA MET A 1 10.39 21.43 11.30
C MET A 1 8.87 21.48 11.44
N ARG A 2 8.24 22.35 10.68
CA ARG A 2 6.79 22.40 10.47
C ARG A 2 6.49 21.83 9.08
N VAL A 3 5.74 20.75 9.01
CA VAL A 3 5.42 20.06 7.74
C VAL A 3 3.92 19.94 7.57
N ALA A 4 3.40 20.37 6.42
CA ALA A 4 2.00 20.17 6.05
C ALA A 4 1.87 19.09 4.98
N PHE A 5 1.01 18.10 5.20
CA PHE A 5 0.59 17.12 4.21
C PHE A 5 -0.76 17.52 3.63
N LEU A 6 -0.87 17.60 2.31
CA LEU A 6 -2.09 17.96 1.60
C LEU A 6 -2.62 16.79 0.78
N GLU A 7 -3.89 16.47 0.94
CA GLU A 7 -4.60 15.55 0.08
C GLU A 7 -5.84 16.21 -0.51
N ALA A 8 -5.88 16.27 -1.84
CA ALA A 8 -7.00 16.89 -2.57
C ALA A 8 -8.19 15.94 -2.81
N GLN A 9 -8.02 14.64 -2.55
CA GLN A 9 -9.11 13.68 -2.62
C GLN A 9 -10.12 13.93 -1.50
N GLN A 10 -11.41 13.68 -1.80
CA GLN A 10 -12.51 13.94 -0.85
C GLN A 10 -12.66 12.76 0.14
N LEU A 11 -11.57 12.40 0.84
CA LEU A 11 -11.56 11.33 1.84
C LEU A 11 -11.52 11.91 3.26
N ASP A 12 -12.46 11.45 4.09
CA ASP A 12 -12.57 11.84 5.50
C ASP A 12 -11.81 10.87 6.38
N TYR A 13 -10.67 11.28 6.91
CA TYR A 13 -9.88 10.49 7.84
C TYR A 13 -9.07 11.36 8.80
N ILE A 14 -8.67 10.78 9.92
CA ILE A 14 -7.77 11.33 10.94
C ILE A 14 -6.73 10.28 11.33
N ALA A 15 -5.75 10.63 12.18
CA ALA A 15 -4.65 9.72 12.57
C ALA A 15 -5.14 8.39 13.18
N ASP A 16 -6.31 8.36 13.82
CA ASP A 16 -6.87 7.15 14.41
C ASP A 16 -7.61 6.25 13.41
N THR A 17 -7.99 6.79 12.24
CA THR A 17 -8.80 6.05 11.26
C THR A 17 -8.22 4.70 10.87
N PRO A 18 -6.92 4.54 10.49
CA PRO A 18 -6.40 3.26 10.05
C PRO A 18 -6.38 2.19 11.14
N TYR A 19 -6.44 2.58 12.42
CA TYR A 19 -6.52 1.64 13.54
C TYR A 19 -7.94 1.12 13.78
N GLN A 20 -8.96 1.89 13.42
CA GLN A 20 -10.37 1.64 13.73
C GLN A 20 -11.17 1.15 12.53
N GLN A 21 -10.83 1.62 11.33
CA GLN A 21 -11.60 1.41 10.11
C GLN A 21 -10.69 1.05 8.92
N PRO A 22 -11.23 0.37 7.91
CA PRO A 22 -10.52 0.17 6.65
C PRO A 22 -10.20 1.50 5.99
N LEU A 23 -8.97 1.66 5.51
CA LEU A 23 -8.52 2.88 4.84
C LEU A 23 -7.54 2.53 3.73
N GLY A 24 -7.51 3.32 2.67
CA GLY A 24 -6.57 3.14 1.55
C GLY A 24 -5.11 3.21 2.01
N GLY A 25 -4.22 2.48 1.31
CA GLY A 25 -2.81 2.36 1.69
C GLY A 25 -2.09 3.71 1.77
N SER A 26 -2.34 4.62 0.82
CA SER A 26 -1.71 5.95 0.81
C SER A 26 -2.14 6.81 1.99
N GLN A 27 -3.43 6.79 2.35
CA GLN A 27 -3.98 7.53 3.48
C GLN A 27 -3.48 6.96 4.82
N SER A 28 -3.43 5.63 4.93
CA SER A 28 -2.85 4.95 6.09
C SER A 28 -1.37 5.32 6.25
N ALA A 29 -0.61 5.36 5.16
CA ALA A 29 0.79 5.75 5.14
C ALA A 29 1.00 7.19 5.66
N VAL A 30 0.16 8.14 5.21
CA VAL A 30 0.20 9.52 5.72
C VAL A 30 -0.08 9.56 7.23
N CYS A 31 -1.10 8.83 7.70
CA CYS A 31 -1.43 8.79 9.13
C CYS A 31 -0.26 8.27 9.97
N TYR A 32 0.33 7.14 9.57
CA TYR A 32 1.44 6.54 10.32
C TYR A 32 2.70 7.41 10.29
N LEU A 33 3.07 7.91 9.11
CA LEU A 33 4.23 8.80 8.96
C LEU A 33 4.06 10.09 9.77
N ALA A 34 2.91 10.75 9.68
CA ALA A 34 2.62 11.99 10.40
C ALA A 34 2.74 11.81 11.91
N VAL A 35 2.24 10.69 12.44
CA VAL A 35 2.36 10.36 13.88
C VAL A 35 3.82 10.16 14.29
N GLU A 36 4.62 9.45 13.50
CA GLU A 36 6.04 9.25 13.83
C GLU A 36 6.84 10.55 13.71
N LEU A 37 6.56 11.41 12.72
CA LEU A 37 7.16 12.74 12.62
C LEU A 37 6.81 13.61 13.84
N ALA A 38 5.55 13.58 14.31
CA ALA A 38 5.14 14.28 15.51
C ALA A 38 5.86 13.75 16.77
N ARG A 39 6.09 12.43 16.86
CA ARG A 39 6.88 11.81 17.94
C ARG A 39 8.34 12.26 17.94
N LEU A 40 8.90 12.57 16.78
CA LEU A 40 10.25 13.16 16.65
C LEU A 40 10.29 14.64 17.02
N GLY A 41 9.17 15.23 17.45
CA GLY A 41 9.09 16.63 17.89
C GLY A 41 8.84 17.64 16.77
N HIS A 42 8.39 17.19 15.59
CA HIS A 42 8.02 18.07 14.48
C HIS A 42 6.56 18.51 14.61
N GLU A 43 6.25 19.73 14.16
CA GLU A 43 4.88 20.24 14.06
C GLU A 43 4.28 19.77 12.74
N ILE A 44 3.26 18.91 12.82
CA ILE A 44 2.68 18.25 11.66
C ILE A 44 1.21 18.62 11.50
N ALA A 45 0.82 19.05 10.30
CA ALA A 45 -0.57 19.21 9.90
C ALA A 45 -0.90 18.33 8.69
N VAL A 46 -2.08 17.73 8.72
CA VAL A 46 -2.68 16.99 7.58
C VAL A 46 -3.94 17.72 7.15
N LEU A 47 -3.97 18.17 5.90
CA LEU A 47 -5.07 18.88 5.29
C LEU A 47 -5.76 17.95 4.29
N ASN A 48 -6.96 17.49 4.61
CA ASN A 48 -7.78 16.59 3.80
C ASN A 48 -9.25 17.00 3.86
N ALA A 49 -10.20 16.13 3.53
CA ALA A 49 -11.62 16.39 3.64
C ALA A 49 -12.21 16.01 5.01
N THR A 50 -11.42 16.05 6.08
CA THR A 50 -11.90 15.64 7.41
C THR A 50 -13.09 16.45 7.87
N THR A 51 -14.13 15.77 8.33
CA THR A 51 -15.28 16.36 9.02
C THR A 51 -15.02 16.58 10.50
N ARG A 52 -13.89 16.09 11.03
CA ARG A 52 -13.49 16.10 12.43
C ARG A 52 -12.15 16.83 12.61
N PRO A 53 -12.09 18.16 12.40
CA PRO A 53 -10.85 18.89 12.61
C PRO A 53 -10.43 18.84 14.08
N GLY A 54 -9.13 18.72 14.35
CA GLY A 54 -8.59 18.59 15.71
C GLY A 54 -7.18 18.04 15.72
N THR A 55 -6.64 17.81 16.90
CA THR A 55 -5.32 17.20 17.11
C THR A 55 -5.47 15.76 17.55
N TYR A 56 -4.90 14.83 16.78
CA TYR A 56 -4.95 13.39 17.02
C TYR A 56 -3.54 12.82 16.99
N ARG A 57 -3.12 12.15 18.05
CA ARG A 57 -1.76 11.57 18.19
C ARG A 57 -0.62 12.58 17.95
N GLY A 58 -0.83 13.84 18.33
CA GLY A 58 0.16 14.91 18.11
C GLY A 58 0.12 15.54 16.71
N VAL A 59 -0.77 15.12 15.82
CA VAL A 59 -0.92 15.62 14.45
C VAL A 59 -2.19 16.48 14.35
N GLN A 60 -2.08 17.67 13.77
CA GLN A 60 -3.21 18.55 13.51
C GLN A 60 -3.92 18.13 12.22
N PHE A 61 -5.20 17.78 12.28
CA PHE A 61 -6.05 17.50 11.11
C PHE A 61 -6.99 18.68 10.85
N LEU A 62 -7.00 19.16 9.60
CA LEU A 62 -7.80 20.30 9.17
C LEU A 62 -8.53 19.99 7.85
N HIS A 63 -9.71 20.58 7.69
CA HIS A 63 -10.42 20.49 6.42
C HIS A 63 -9.76 21.42 5.39
N LEU A 64 -9.20 20.87 4.32
CA LEU A 64 -8.43 21.59 3.31
C LEU A 64 -9.14 22.85 2.76
N ALA A 65 -10.44 22.75 2.47
CA ALA A 65 -11.22 23.88 1.92
C ALA A 65 -11.55 24.96 2.96
N ARG A 66 -11.22 24.78 4.24
CA ARG A 66 -11.55 25.72 5.32
C ARG A 66 -10.33 26.45 5.88
N VAL A 67 -9.12 26.06 5.46
CA VAL A 67 -7.91 26.78 5.91
C VAL A 67 -7.74 28.10 5.15
N PRO A 68 -7.31 29.18 5.82
CA PRO A 68 -7.06 30.44 5.17
C PRO A 68 -5.82 30.38 4.26
N ARG A 69 -5.74 31.29 3.29
CA ARG A 69 -4.63 31.29 2.30
C ARG A 69 -3.25 31.49 2.91
N ASP A 70 -3.16 32.18 4.05
CA ASP A 70 -1.93 32.46 4.79
C ASP A 70 -1.51 31.32 5.74
N PHE A 71 -2.23 30.18 5.70
CA PHE A 71 -1.92 29.05 6.56
C PHE A 71 -0.68 28.27 6.09
N LEU A 72 -0.63 27.91 4.81
CA LEU A 72 0.49 27.12 4.24
C LEU A 72 1.85 27.83 4.27
N PRO A 73 1.94 29.16 4.09
CA PRO A 73 3.23 29.88 4.24
C PRO A 73 3.92 29.76 5.61
N ARG A 74 3.23 29.25 6.61
CA ARG A 74 3.80 29.05 7.98
C ARG A 74 4.64 27.79 8.11
N PHE A 75 4.58 26.87 7.15
CA PHE A 75 5.30 25.62 7.15
C PHE A 75 6.67 25.76 6.48
N ASP A 76 7.60 24.89 6.89
CA ASP A 76 8.92 24.83 6.30
C ASP A 76 8.91 24.05 4.98
N VAL A 77 8.01 23.06 4.85
CA VAL A 77 7.78 22.25 3.65
C VAL A 77 6.30 21.86 3.57
N VAL A 78 5.77 21.81 2.35
CA VAL A 78 4.44 21.30 2.04
C VAL A 78 4.56 20.06 1.16
N VAL A 79 4.00 18.93 1.62
CA VAL A 79 4.00 17.66 0.92
C VAL A 79 2.60 17.38 0.35
N LEU A 80 2.48 17.20 -0.96
CA LEU A 80 1.21 16.86 -1.60
C LEU A 80 1.16 15.36 -1.87
N LEU A 81 0.09 14.72 -1.41
CA LEU A 81 -0.14 13.31 -1.63
C LEU A 81 -0.89 13.10 -2.96
N ASN A 82 -0.26 12.39 -3.90
CA ASN A 82 -0.89 11.93 -5.14
C ASN A 82 -1.57 13.01 -6.00
N TRP A 83 -1.18 14.28 -5.85
CA TRP A 83 -1.81 15.39 -6.56
C TRP A 83 -0.83 16.10 -7.49
N ALA A 84 -0.53 15.49 -8.64
CA ALA A 84 0.47 15.96 -9.59
C ALA A 84 0.18 17.35 -10.19
N ARG A 85 -1.11 17.76 -10.29
CA ARG A 85 -1.50 19.12 -10.72
C ARG A 85 -1.40 20.18 -9.62
N GLY A 86 -1.04 19.79 -8.42
CA GLY A 86 -1.08 20.68 -7.25
C GLY A 86 0.07 21.68 -7.21
N GLY A 87 1.23 21.33 -7.75
CA GLY A 87 2.43 22.15 -7.66
C GLY A 87 2.27 23.51 -8.33
N LEU A 88 2.01 23.50 -9.62
CA LEU A 88 1.83 24.71 -10.40
C LEU A 88 0.64 25.55 -9.90
N ARG A 89 -0.44 24.87 -9.53
CA ARG A 89 -1.63 25.53 -8.97
C ARG A 89 -1.31 26.29 -7.68
N LEU A 90 -0.59 25.67 -6.73
CA LEU A 90 -0.20 26.34 -5.49
C LEU A 90 0.76 27.50 -5.73
N ARG A 91 1.66 27.40 -6.72
CA ARG A 91 2.55 28.50 -7.11
C ARG A 91 1.80 29.67 -7.72
N GLN A 92 0.92 29.43 -8.68
CA GLN A 92 0.26 30.46 -9.47
C GLN A 92 -0.96 31.06 -8.78
N GLU A 93 -1.88 30.20 -8.30
CA GLU A 93 -3.16 30.70 -7.75
C GLU A 93 -3.03 31.17 -6.29
N PHE A 94 -2.12 30.56 -5.52
CA PHE A 94 -1.95 30.87 -4.09
C PHE A 94 -0.64 31.61 -3.79
N GLY A 95 0.24 31.80 -4.77
CA GLY A 95 1.51 32.49 -4.59
C GLY A 95 2.46 31.81 -3.60
N LEU A 96 2.28 30.50 -3.37
CA LEU A 96 3.01 29.76 -2.36
C LEU A 96 4.50 29.66 -2.73
N ARG A 97 5.39 30.12 -1.85
CA ARG A 97 6.86 30.10 -2.04
C ARG A 97 7.55 28.98 -1.26
N VAL A 98 6.85 28.39 -0.29
CA VAL A 98 7.35 27.26 0.53
C VAL A 98 7.75 26.10 -0.38
N PRO A 99 8.85 25.38 -0.10
CA PRO A 99 9.23 24.16 -0.79
C PRO A 99 8.08 23.15 -0.90
N LEU A 100 7.86 22.65 -2.12
CA LEU A 100 6.80 21.69 -2.44
C LEU A 100 7.40 20.32 -2.76
N VAL A 101 6.90 19.29 -2.12
CA VAL A 101 7.23 17.89 -2.38
C VAL A 101 5.99 17.16 -2.88
N LEU A 102 6.12 16.39 -3.94
CA LEU A 102 5.07 15.48 -4.41
C LEU A 102 5.38 14.07 -3.91
N TRP A 103 4.52 13.53 -3.05
CA TRP A 103 4.57 12.13 -2.62
C TRP A 103 3.62 11.28 -3.45
N LEU A 104 4.17 10.33 -4.20
CA LEU A 104 3.45 9.55 -5.19
C LEU A 104 3.38 8.06 -4.84
N SER A 105 2.15 7.53 -4.95
CA SER A 105 1.85 6.09 -4.84
C SER A 105 1.29 5.52 -6.15
N HIS A 106 1.33 6.28 -7.25
CA HIS A 106 0.83 5.89 -8.57
C HIS A 106 1.98 5.42 -9.47
N ALA A 107 1.69 4.52 -10.40
CA ALA A 107 2.61 4.18 -11.47
C ALA A 107 2.69 5.31 -12.51
N ALA A 108 3.81 5.39 -13.24
CA ALA A 108 4.06 6.49 -14.16
C ALA A 108 3.10 6.52 -15.38
N ASP A 109 2.46 5.40 -15.70
CA ASP A 109 1.50 5.25 -16.81
C ASP A 109 0.05 5.62 -16.44
N GLN A 110 -0.22 5.95 -15.17
CA GLN A 110 -1.56 6.28 -14.73
C GLN A 110 -1.95 7.74 -15.09
N PRO A 111 -3.21 7.98 -15.50
CA PRO A 111 -3.65 9.32 -15.96
C PRO A 111 -3.47 10.44 -14.94
N VAL A 112 -3.54 10.13 -13.63
CA VAL A 112 -3.43 11.11 -12.55
C VAL A 112 -2.06 11.78 -12.48
N VAL A 113 -1.00 11.16 -13.00
CA VAL A 113 0.36 11.70 -13.03
C VAL A 113 0.75 12.32 -14.38
N GLU A 114 -0.11 12.22 -15.41
CA GLU A 114 0.11 12.79 -16.74
C GLU A 114 0.45 14.30 -16.75
N PRO A 115 -0.07 15.13 -15.81
CA PRO A 115 0.33 16.54 -15.71
C PRO A 115 1.85 16.76 -15.62
N LEU A 116 2.59 15.79 -15.07
CA LEU A 116 4.07 15.86 -14.99
C LEU A 116 4.76 15.81 -16.37
N ALA A 117 4.04 15.51 -17.45
CA ALA A 117 4.55 15.64 -18.80
C ALA A 117 4.84 17.11 -19.18
N GLN A 118 4.16 18.07 -18.51
CA GLN A 118 4.37 19.50 -18.72
C GLN A 118 5.59 19.98 -17.91
N PRO A 119 6.58 20.65 -18.54
CA PRO A 119 7.75 21.18 -17.85
C PRO A 119 7.41 22.08 -16.67
N GLU A 120 6.44 22.97 -16.85
CA GLU A 120 6.02 23.94 -15.84
C GLU A 120 5.48 23.28 -14.57
N GLU A 121 4.76 22.16 -14.73
CA GLU A 121 4.29 21.38 -13.58
C GLU A 121 5.46 20.70 -12.85
N ARG A 122 6.41 20.12 -13.58
CA ARG A 122 7.61 19.52 -12.97
C ARG A 122 8.46 20.52 -12.22
N ASP A 123 8.62 21.73 -12.81
CA ASP A 123 9.48 22.78 -12.26
C ASP A 123 8.87 23.44 -11.01
N ALA A 124 7.55 23.32 -10.82
CA ALA A 124 6.87 23.77 -9.61
C ALA A 124 7.28 22.97 -8.35
N TRP A 125 7.83 21.77 -8.53
CA TRP A 125 8.20 20.87 -7.43
C TRP A 125 9.69 20.98 -7.08
N ASN A 126 9.96 21.04 -5.76
CA ASN A 126 11.31 20.99 -5.21
C ASN A 126 11.81 19.55 -5.05
N GLY A 127 10.88 18.58 -4.90
CA GLY A 127 11.24 17.17 -4.78
C GLY A 127 10.07 16.22 -5.03
N PHE A 128 10.43 14.97 -5.33
CA PHE A 128 9.51 13.87 -5.58
C PHE A 128 9.83 12.70 -4.65
N ALA A 129 8.94 12.39 -3.72
CA ALA A 129 9.02 11.19 -2.88
C ALA A 129 8.36 10.02 -3.60
N LEU A 130 9.14 9.00 -3.89
CA LEU A 130 8.71 7.81 -4.62
C LEU A 130 8.87 6.58 -3.72
N VAL A 131 7.99 5.60 -3.85
CA VAL A 131 7.87 4.52 -2.87
C VAL A 131 8.65 3.24 -3.24
N SER A 132 9.32 3.24 -4.41
CA SER A 132 10.21 2.15 -4.84
C SER A 132 11.24 2.63 -5.86
N ALA A 133 12.32 1.89 -6.01
CA ALA A 133 13.31 2.14 -7.06
C ALA A 133 12.74 1.89 -8.46
N TRP A 134 11.85 0.88 -8.60
CA TRP A 134 11.11 0.66 -9.83
C TRP A 134 10.30 1.90 -10.23
N GLN A 135 9.54 2.48 -9.30
CA GLN A 135 8.75 3.68 -9.56
C GLN A 135 9.66 4.85 -9.94
N GLN A 136 10.77 5.06 -9.24
CA GLN A 136 11.73 6.13 -9.53
C GLN A 136 12.25 6.03 -10.97
N GLN A 137 12.67 4.85 -11.41
CA GLN A 137 13.15 4.63 -12.76
C GLN A 137 12.09 4.96 -13.81
N GLN A 138 10.83 4.55 -13.58
CA GLN A 138 9.72 4.84 -14.49
C GLN A 138 9.43 6.34 -14.58
N PHE A 139 9.45 7.08 -13.46
CA PHE A 139 9.19 8.51 -13.43
C PHE A 139 10.32 9.32 -14.09
N ILE A 140 11.58 8.97 -13.83
CA ILE A 140 12.74 9.60 -14.50
C ILE A 140 12.66 9.36 -16.01
N ALA A 141 12.42 8.13 -16.46
CA ALA A 141 12.37 7.79 -17.87
C ALA A 141 11.20 8.45 -18.61
N ARG A 142 10.00 8.46 -18.01
CA ARG A 142 8.79 8.99 -18.65
C ARG A 142 8.72 10.50 -18.65
N PHE A 143 9.04 11.13 -17.52
CA PHE A 143 8.81 12.56 -17.30
C PHE A 143 10.11 13.39 -17.33
N ASN A 144 11.26 12.77 -17.57
CA ASN A 144 12.57 13.45 -17.56
C ASN A 144 12.79 14.26 -16.25
N ILE A 145 12.40 13.68 -15.11
CA ILE A 145 12.64 14.29 -13.80
C ILE A 145 14.11 14.08 -13.44
N ALA A 146 14.78 15.14 -13.02
CA ALA A 146 16.18 15.06 -12.57
C ALA A 146 16.32 14.12 -11.37
N HIS A 147 17.33 13.25 -11.40
CA HIS A 147 17.52 12.22 -10.37
C HIS A 147 17.68 12.81 -8.96
N ASP A 148 18.37 13.94 -8.84
CA ASP A 148 18.61 14.66 -7.58
C ASP A 148 17.33 15.29 -6.98
N LYS A 149 16.30 15.52 -7.81
CA LYS A 149 14.95 15.91 -7.34
C LYS A 149 14.13 14.73 -6.81
N THR A 150 14.59 13.48 -6.97
CA THR A 150 13.83 12.29 -6.58
C THR A 150 14.42 11.64 -5.33
N ARG A 151 13.56 11.12 -4.46
CA ARG A 151 13.96 10.31 -3.31
C ARG A 151 13.09 9.08 -3.20
N VAL A 152 13.71 7.91 -3.13
CA VAL A 152 13.00 6.68 -2.79
C VAL A 152 12.87 6.58 -1.28
N ILE A 153 11.64 6.69 -0.77
CA ILE A 153 11.30 6.43 0.64
C ILE A 153 10.17 5.42 0.63
N ARG A 154 10.49 4.17 0.95
CA ARG A 154 9.55 3.06 0.88
C ARG A 154 8.41 3.21 1.87
N ASN A 155 7.27 2.61 1.56
CA ASN A 155 6.21 2.41 2.55
C ASN A 155 6.70 1.53 3.70
N ALA A 156 5.89 1.43 4.77
CA ALA A 156 6.14 0.53 5.88
C ALA A 156 4.86 -0.22 6.26
N ILE A 157 4.98 -1.23 7.12
CA ILE A 157 3.85 -1.99 7.63
C ILE A 157 3.12 -1.22 8.73
N SER A 158 1.82 -1.50 8.88
CA SER A 158 1.07 -1.00 10.03
C SER A 158 1.71 -1.47 11.35
N PRO A 159 1.72 -0.63 12.40
CA PRO A 159 2.18 -1.04 13.73
C PRO A 159 1.53 -2.34 14.23
N ALA A 160 0.27 -2.59 13.86
CA ALA A 160 -0.43 -3.82 14.21
C ALA A 160 0.26 -5.09 13.68
N PHE A 161 0.97 -5.02 12.55
CA PHE A 161 1.73 -6.14 12.01
C PHE A 161 3.15 -6.21 12.55
N ALA A 162 3.74 -5.07 12.90
CA ALA A 162 5.07 -5.02 13.48
C ALA A 162 5.12 -5.70 14.86
N ASP A 163 4.10 -5.47 15.69
CA ASP A 163 4.07 -5.87 17.08
C ASP A 163 3.39 -7.25 17.32
N THR A 164 2.70 -7.80 16.30
CA THR A 164 2.00 -9.09 16.42
C THR A 164 2.99 -10.25 16.27
N PRO A 165 3.13 -11.15 17.28
CA PRO A 165 4.02 -12.31 17.18
C PRO A 165 3.59 -13.25 16.04
N LEU A 166 4.55 -13.94 15.43
CA LEU A 166 4.25 -15.03 14.49
C LEU A 166 3.48 -16.13 15.22
N ALA A 167 2.38 -16.57 14.61
CA ALA A 167 1.73 -17.81 15.03
C ALA A 167 2.51 -19.01 14.46
N PRO A 168 2.43 -20.21 15.04
CA PRO A 168 2.90 -21.43 14.38
C PRO A 168 2.29 -21.58 12.98
N ALA A 169 3.00 -22.22 12.05
CA ALA A 169 2.48 -22.44 10.71
C ALA A 169 1.25 -23.36 10.72
N TRP A 170 0.41 -23.28 9.68
CA TRP A 170 -0.81 -24.13 9.60
C TRP A 170 -0.47 -25.63 9.68
N PHE A 171 0.64 -26.05 9.06
CA PHE A 171 1.07 -27.44 9.07
C PHE A 171 1.57 -27.93 10.44
N GLU A 172 1.99 -27.03 11.33
CA GLU A 172 2.37 -27.32 12.71
C GLU A 172 1.14 -27.43 13.61
N ARG A 173 0.02 -26.77 13.24
CA ARG A 173 -1.22 -26.74 14.01
C ARG A 173 -2.22 -27.81 13.59
N GLY A 174 -1.98 -28.48 12.46
CA GLY A 174 -2.93 -29.44 11.88
C GLY A 174 -4.22 -28.79 11.36
N GLU A 175 -4.19 -27.49 11.08
CA GLU A 175 -5.33 -26.74 10.56
C GLU A 175 -5.38 -26.77 9.04
N PRO A 176 -6.57 -26.68 8.42
CA PRO A 176 -6.66 -26.51 6.97
C PRO A 176 -5.94 -25.24 6.53
N PRO A 177 -5.14 -25.32 5.46
CA PRO A 177 -4.43 -24.16 4.96
C PRO A 177 -5.40 -23.14 4.35
N VAL A 178 -5.13 -21.85 4.61
CA VAL A 178 -5.92 -20.73 4.10
C VAL A 178 -5.04 -19.81 3.28
N LEU A 179 -5.37 -19.61 2.01
CA LEU A 179 -4.87 -18.48 1.24
C LEU A 179 -5.77 -17.27 1.45
N VAL A 180 -5.17 -16.09 1.47
CA VAL A 180 -5.92 -14.83 1.61
C VAL A 180 -5.73 -13.93 0.40
N TYR A 181 -6.71 -13.08 0.14
CA TYR A 181 -6.63 -11.92 -0.74
C TYR A 181 -6.97 -10.67 0.07
N THR A 182 -6.09 -9.65 0.07
CA THR A 182 -6.21 -8.47 0.96
C THR A 182 -6.05 -7.16 0.18
N SER A 183 -6.64 -7.05 -1.01
CA SER A 183 -6.55 -5.85 -1.85
C SER A 183 -7.91 -5.46 -2.44
N THR A 184 -7.95 -4.35 -3.18
CA THR A 184 -9.13 -3.93 -3.93
C THR A 184 -9.46 -4.94 -5.05
N PRO A 185 -10.74 -5.09 -5.41
CA PRO A 185 -11.16 -6.16 -6.31
C PRO A 185 -10.58 -6.05 -7.71
N PHE A 186 -10.37 -4.83 -8.23
CA PHE A 186 -9.85 -4.59 -9.58
C PHE A 186 -8.36 -4.94 -9.75
N ARG A 187 -7.70 -5.40 -8.71
CA ARG A 187 -6.28 -5.76 -8.75
C ARG A 187 -6.06 -7.27 -8.93
N GLY A 188 -7.04 -7.97 -9.53
CA GLY A 188 -6.92 -9.39 -9.89
C GLY A 188 -7.70 -10.35 -9.00
N LEU A 189 -8.76 -9.91 -8.30
CA LEU A 189 -9.63 -10.82 -7.56
C LEU A 189 -10.39 -11.76 -8.51
N ASP A 190 -10.81 -11.27 -9.67
CA ASP A 190 -11.42 -12.03 -10.74
C ASP A 190 -10.49 -13.14 -11.27
N VAL A 191 -9.23 -12.78 -11.54
CA VAL A 191 -8.19 -13.74 -11.94
C VAL A 191 -7.95 -14.78 -10.84
N LEU A 192 -7.93 -14.35 -9.57
CA LEU A 192 -7.75 -15.28 -8.45
C LEU A 192 -8.89 -16.29 -8.37
N LEU A 193 -10.14 -15.88 -8.56
CA LEU A 193 -11.28 -16.81 -8.53
C LEU A 193 -11.18 -17.86 -9.66
N LEU A 194 -10.77 -17.44 -10.86
CA LEU A 194 -10.50 -18.39 -11.95
C LEU A 194 -9.39 -19.37 -11.60
N ALA A 195 -8.25 -18.85 -11.11
CA ALA A 195 -7.11 -19.66 -10.72
C ALA A 195 -7.45 -20.62 -9.56
N PHE A 196 -8.23 -20.16 -8.58
CA PHE A 196 -8.53 -20.93 -7.38
C PHE A 196 -9.42 -22.14 -7.66
N ARG A 197 -10.25 -22.11 -8.71
CA ARG A 197 -10.99 -23.28 -9.18
C ARG A 197 -10.05 -24.43 -9.59
N VAL A 198 -8.95 -24.09 -10.26
CA VAL A 198 -7.92 -25.06 -10.67
C VAL A 198 -7.13 -25.53 -9.44
N ILE A 199 -6.69 -24.59 -8.60
CA ILE A 199 -5.92 -24.91 -7.39
C ILE A 199 -6.68 -25.85 -6.46
N ARG A 200 -7.98 -25.61 -6.23
CA ARG A 200 -8.80 -26.44 -5.33
C ARG A 200 -9.07 -27.85 -5.85
N ARG A 201 -9.01 -28.08 -7.16
CA ARG A 201 -9.08 -29.45 -7.72
C ARG A 201 -7.85 -30.28 -7.39
N GLU A 202 -6.67 -29.64 -7.38
CA GLU A 202 -5.38 -30.26 -7.08
C GLU A 202 -5.04 -30.31 -5.58
N ILE A 203 -5.60 -29.37 -4.81
CA ILE A 203 -5.37 -29.21 -3.36
C ILE A 203 -6.74 -28.95 -2.70
N PRO A 204 -7.58 -30.00 -2.50
CA PRO A 204 -8.96 -29.86 -2.05
C PRO A 204 -9.12 -29.26 -0.63
N GLU A 205 -8.12 -29.44 0.25
CA GLU A 205 -8.12 -28.91 1.61
C GLU A 205 -7.84 -27.41 1.67
N LEU A 206 -7.33 -26.79 0.59
CA LEU A 206 -6.98 -25.36 0.56
C LEU A 206 -8.24 -24.50 0.54
N ARG A 207 -8.29 -23.51 1.43
CA ARG A 207 -9.38 -22.55 1.54
C ARG A 207 -8.96 -21.19 1.03
N LEU A 208 -9.92 -20.39 0.55
CA LEU A 208 -9.70 -18.99 0.18
C LEU A 208 -10.53 -18.08 1.08
N ARG A 209 -9.88 -17.07 1.66
CA ARG A 209 -10.50 -16.01 2.44
C ARG A 209 -10.22 -14.65 1.79
N VAL A 210 -11.26 -13.87 1.54
CA VAL A 210 -11.17 -12.62 0.77
C VAL A 210 -11.51 -11.42 1.66
N PHE A 211 -10.56 -10.51 1.78
CA PHE A 211 -10.69 -9.20 2.43
C PHE A 211 -10.59 -8.12 1.35
N SER A 212 -11.70 -7.80 0.72
CA SER A 212 -11.72 -6.90 -0.44
C SER A 212 -12.97 -6.04 -0.43
N SER A 213 -12.83 -4.75 -0.75
CA SER A 213 -13.94 -3.83 -0.93
C SER A 213 -13.45 -2.48 -1.47
N MET A 214 -14.30 -1.76 -2.17
CA MET A 214 -14.10 -0.35 -2.52
C MET A 214 -14.41 0.59 -1.34
N ALA A 215 -14.92 0.09 -0.22
CA ALA A 215 -15.17 0.88 0.99
C ALA A 215 -13.90 1.51 1.59
N ILE A 216 -12.70 0.97 1.29
CA ILE A 216 -11.42 1.59 1.67
C ILE A 216 -11.22 2.97 1.03
N TYR A 217 -11.93 3.27 -0.07
CA TYR A 217 -12.01 4.56 -0.73
C TYR A 217 -13.34 5.27 -0.43
N GLN A 218 -14.04 4.87 0.65
CA GLN A 218 -15.32 5.41 1.10
C GLN A 218 -16.45 5.30 0.06
N VAL A 219 -16.33 4.36 -0.88
CA VAL A 219 -17.40 4.00 -1.81
C VAL A 219 -18.49 3.25 -1.03
N ARG A 220 -19.75 3.75 -1.13
CA ARG A 220 -20.89 3.11 -0.47
C ARG A 220 -21.17 1.74 -1.07
N ALA A 221 -21.59 0.77 -0.26
CA ALA A 221 -21.88 -0.58 -0.71
C ALA A 221 -22.88 -0.63 -1.89
N ALA A 222 -23.86 0.28 -1.93
CA ALA A 222 -24.82 0.37 -3.04
C ALA A 222 -24.19 0.86 -4.36
N GLN A 223 -23.06 1.55 -4.31
CA GLN A 223 -22.34 2.13 -5.45
C GLN A 223 -21.09 1.32 -5.84
N ASP A 224 -20.75 0.27 -5.08
CA ASP A 224 -19.61 -0.58 -5.37
C ASP A 224 -19.93 -1.45 -6.60
N GLU A 225 -19.21 -1.22 -7.69
CA GLU A 225 -19.40 -1.93 -8.96
C GLU A 225 -18.98 -3.41 -8.91
N TYR A 226 -18.18 -3.80 -7.90
CA TYR A 226 -17.66 -5.16 -7.73
C TYR A 226 -18.54 -6.08 -6.87
N ARG A 227 -19.78 -5.68 -6.54
CA ARG A 227 -20.70 -6.48 -5.72
C ARG A 227 -20.94 -7.88 -6.27
N SER A 228 -21.01 -8.02 -7.59
CA SER A 228 -21.16 -9.33 -8.26
C SER A 228 -19.96 -10.24 -7.99
N LEU A 229 -18.74 -9.67 -7.98
CA LEU A 229 -17.52 -10.43 -7.70
C LEU A 229 -17.46 -10.91 -6.24
N TYR A 230 -17.94 -10.09 -5.30
CA TYR A 230 -18.07 -10.50 -3.89
C TYR A 230 -19.12 -11.59 -3.70
N ALA A 231 -20.26 -11.50 -4.39
CA ALA A 231 -21.28 -12.53 -4.38
C ALA A 231 -20.75 -13.84 -4.98
N GLN A 232 -19.93 -13.76 -6.04
CA GLN A 232 -19.27 -14.92 -6.63
C GLN A 232 -18.35 -15.63 -5.61
N CYS A 233 -17.57 -14.89 -4.81
CA CYS A 233 -16.77 -15.49 -3.75
C CYS A 233 -17.63 -16.39 -2.84
N VAL A 234 -18.79 -15.90 -2.40
CA VAL A 234 -19.70 -16.64 -1.51
C VAL A 234 -20.32 -17.84 -2.25
N THR A 235 -20.79 -17.65 -3.49
CA THR A 235 -21.42 -18.71 -4.28
C THR A 235 -20.45 -19.87 -4.58
N GLU A 236 -19.17 -19.58 -4.76
CA GLU A 236 -18.11 -20.57 -4.96
C GLU A 236 -17.62 -21.22 -3.64
N GLY A 237 -18.20 -20.85 -2.50
CA GLY A 237 -17.87 -21.41 -1.18
C GLY A 237 -16.59 -20.86 -0.57
N HIS A 238 -16.19 -19.64 -0.95
CA HIS A 238 -15.05 -18.92 -0.35
C HIS A 238 -15.51 -18.06 0.84
N GLU A 239 -14.59 -17.78 1.76
CA GLU A 239 -14.87 -16.94 2.92
C GLU A 239 -14.72 -15.46 2.55
N TYR A 240 -15.79 -14.81 2.08
CA TYR A 240 -15.77 -13.35 1.89
C TYR A 240 -16.00 -12.64 3.25
N ARG A 241 -14.99 -11.87 3.69
CA ARG A 241 -14.98 -11.16 4.99
C ARG A 241 -15.17 -9.64 4.84
N GLY A 242 -15.07 -9.11 3.61
CA GLY A 242 -15.08 -7.67 3.38
C GLY A 242 -13.85 -6.94 3.95
N PRO A 243 -13.90 -5.61 4.02
CA PRO A 243 -12.76 -4.81 4.47
C PRO A 243 -12.66 -4.80 6.00
N LEU A 244 -11.43 -4.82 6.53
CA LEU A 244 -11.15 -4.77 7.95
C LEU A 244 -10.19 -3.62 8.29
N GLY A 245 -10.31 -3.06 9.50
CA GLY A 245 -9.29 -2.21 10.08
C GLY A 245 -8.00 -2.99 10.37
N GLN A 246 -6.86 -2.30 10.38
CA GLN A 246 -5.53 -2.91 10.40
C GLN A 246 -5.28 -3.85 11.59
N ALA A 247 -5.75 -3.49 12.78
CA ALA A 247 -5.58 -4.33 13.96
C ALA A 247 -6.31 -5.68 13.83
N ARG A 248 -7.53 -5.67 13.26
CA ARG A 248 -8.30 -6.90 13.04
C ARG A 248 -7.72 -7.71 11.88
N LEU A 249 -7.28 -7.05 10.81
CA LEU A 249 -6.64 -7.72 9.68
C LEU A 249 -5.36 -8.46 10.12
N ALA A 250 -4.53 -7.83 10.97
CA ALA A 250 -3.34 -8.48 11.52
C ALA A 250 -3.66 -9.75 12.30
N GLN A 251 -4.76 -9.77 13.05
CA GLN A 251 -5.24 -10.98 13.75
C GLN A 251 -5.72 -12.06 12.78
N GLU A 252 -6.49 -11.67 11.74
CA GLU A 252 -7.02 -12.60 10.74
C GLU A 252 -5.91 -13.23 9.88
N LEU A 253 -4.79 -12.52 9.68
CA LEU A 253 -3.64 -13.02 8.92
C LEU A 253 -2.70 -13.90 9.76
N ARG A 254 -2.89 -13.99 11.06
CA ARG A 254 -2.07 -14.87 11.90
C ARG A 254 -2.26 -16.33 11.51
N GLY A 255 -1.17 -16.95 11.08
CA GLY A 255 -1.15 -18.37 10.76
C GLY A 255 -1.86 -18.76 9.46
N VAL A 256 -2.26 -17.81 8.60
CA VAL A 256 -2.68 -18.13 7.24
C VAL A 256 -1.50 -18.72 6.45
N ALA A 257 -1.81 -19.54 5.47
CA ALA A 257 -0.78 -20.22 4.68
C ALA A 257 -0.10 -19.27 3.68
N GLY A 258 -0.87 -18.38 3.03
CA GLY A 258 -0.29 -17.47 2.05
C GLY A 258 -1.23 -16.36 1.60
N LEU A 259 -0.63 -15.35 1.00
CA LEU A 259 -1.32 -14.32 0.20
C LEU A 259 -1.32 -14.77 -1.25
N ALA A 260 -2.51 -14.95 -1.83
CA ALA A 260 -2.71 -15.21 -3.25
C ALA A 260 -3.12 -13.90 -3.96
N TYR A 261 -2.16 -13.31 -4.67
CA TYR A 261 -2.33 -11.99 -5.26
C TYR A 261 -1.87 -11.97 -6.72
N PRO A 262 -2.68 -12.51 -7.67
CA PRO A 262 -2.38 -12.43 -9.10
C PRO A 262 -2.62 -11.01 -9.62
N SER A 263 -1.81 -10.06 -9.16
CA SER A 263 -2.01 -8.65 -9.46
C SER A 263 -1.99 -8.38 -10.96
N THR A 264 -3.05 -7.72 -11.44
CA THR A 264 -3.16 -7.15 -12.79
C THR A 264 -2.84 -5.66 -12.81
N PHE A 265 -2.46 -5.12 -11.67
CA PHE A 265 -2.15 -3.70 -11.47
C PHE A 265 -0.66 -3.52 -11.20
N ALA A 266 0.00 -2.56 -11.87
CA ALA A 266 1.41 -2.26 -11.67
C ALA A 266 1.62 -1.60 -10.29
N GLU A 267 1.84 -2.42 -9.26
CA GLU A 267 2.07 -1.97 -7.89
C GLU A 267 3.36 -1.16 -7.79
N THR A 268 3.29 -0.04 -7.09
CA THR A 268 4.45 0.82 -6.82
C THR A 268 5.15 0.47 -5.51
N SER A 269 4.40 -0.02 -4.51
CA SER A 269 4.89 -0.53 -3.22
C SER A 269 3.72 -1.19 -2.50
N CYS A 270 3.60 -2.51 -2.62
CA CYS A 270 2.42 -3.24 -2.15
C CYS A 270 2.45 -3.46 -0.64
N ILE A 271 1.75 -2.61 0.14
CA ILE A 271 1.65 -2.75 1.60
C ILE A 271 0.99 -4.08 1.97
N ALA A 272 0.00 -4.56 1.21
CA ALA A 272 -0.64 -5.85 1.47
C ALA A 272 0.35 -7.04 1.42
N VAL A 273 1.31 -7.00 0.48
CA VAL A 273 2.39 -7.99 0.42
C VAL A 273 3.30 -7.88 1.64
N LEU A 274 3.73 -6.67 2.01
CA LEU A 274 4.57 -6.45 3.19
C LEU A 274 3.89 -6.93 4.49
N GLU A 275 2.61 -6.61 4.67
CA GLU A 275 1.83 -7.00 5.83
C GLU A 275 1.62 -8.52 5.91
N ALA A 276 1.34 -9.16 4.78
CA ALA A 276 1.25 -10.61 4.69
C ALA A 276 2.60 -11.28 5.01
N MET A 277 3.70 -10.74 4.50
CA MET A 277 5.06 -11.21 4.82
C MET A 277 5.36 -11.07 6.32
N ALA A 278 5.01 -9.94 6.93
CA ALA A 278 5.17 -9.72 8.37
C ALA A 278 4.33 -10.68 9.22
N ALA A 279 3.15 -11.08 8.75
CA ALA A 279 2.30 -12.09 9.37
C ALA A 279 2.82 -13.53 9.15
N GLY A 280 3.84 -13.70 8.32
CA GLY A 280 4.43 -15.00 7.98
C GLY A 280 3.65 -15.79 6.92
N ALA A 281 2.81 -15.13 6.13
CA ALA A 281 2.14 -15.75 5.00
C ALA A 281 3.09 -15.87 3.81
N PHE A 282 3.12 -17.02 3.12
CA PHE A 282 3.86 -17.14 1.86
C PHE A 282 3.21 -16.26 0.78
N ILE A 283 4.01 -15.72 -0.12
CA ILE A 283 3.54 -14.77 -1.13
C ILE A 283 3.51 -15.45 -2.50
N PHE A 284 2.33 -15.50 -3.10
CA PHE A 284 2.09 -15.94 -4.47
C PHE A 284 1.58 -14.74 -5.26
N THR A 285 2.35 -14.23 -6.22
CA THR A 285 1.98 -12.99 -6.92
C THR A 285 2.58 -12.93 -8.33
N THR A 286 2.34 -11.84 -9.04
CA THR A 286 2.86 -11.58 -10.38
C THR A 286 4.17 -10.80 -10.34
N ARG A 287 4.98 -10.92 -11.40
CA ARG A 287 6.17 -10.11 -11.66
C ARG A 287 5.78 -8.79 -12.33
N LEU A 288 4.94 -8.00 -11.65
CA LEU A 288 4.38 -6.76 -12.21
C LEU A 288 4.71 -5.57 -11.31
N GLY A 289 5.16 -4.46 -11.92
CA GLY A 289 5.52 -3.27 -11.16
C GLY A 289 6.66 -3.53 -10.16
N ALA A 290 6.53 -2.98 -8.97
CA ALA A 290 7.49 -3.13 -7.89
C ALA A 290 7.26 -4.38 -7.01
N LEU A 291 6.39 -5.33 -7.40
CA LEU A 291 6.17 -6.55 -6.62
C LEU A 291 7.44 -7.39 -6.40
N PRO A 292 8.34 -7.56 -7.40
CA PRO A 292 9.63 -8.22 -7.18
C PRO A 292 10.51 -7.48 -6.16
N GLU A 293 10.59 -6.14 -6.23
CA GLU A 293 11.33 -5.31 -5.28
C GLU A 293 10.72 -5.41 -3.88
N THR A 294 9.40 -5.27 -3.77
CA THR A 294 8.67 -5.32 -2.50
C THR A 294 8.85 -6.65 -1.78
N SER A 295 8.80 -7.76 -2.52
CA SER A 295 8.90 -9.10 -1.95
C SER A 295 10.34 -9.56 -1.66
N ASN A 296 11.34 -8.84 -2.16
CA ASN A 296 12.77 -9.08 -1.88
C ASN A 296 13.19 -10.57 -2.01
N GLY A 297 12.72 -11.26 -3.04
CA GLY A 297 13.04 -12.67 -3.29
C GLY A 297 12.25 -13.68 -2.46
N PHE A 298 11.37 -13.24 -1.57
CA PHE A 298 10.53 -14.15 -0.78
C PHE A 298 9.26 -14.60 -1.48
N ALA A 299 8.81 -13.95 -2.57
CA ALA A 299 7.61 -14.35 -3.28
C ALA A 299 7.87 -15.45 -4.31
N TYR A 300 6.85 -16.28 -4.54
CA TYR A 300 6.70 -17.08 -5.74
C TYR A 300 6.07 -16.18 -6.81
N LEU A 301 6.78 -15.98 -7.91
CA LEU A 301 6.43 -15.01 -8.94
C LEU A 301 6.06 -15.71 -10.26
N VAL A 302 4.96 -15.27 -10.86
CA VAL A 302 4.58 -15.61 -12.23
C VAL A 302 4.60 -14.36 -13.11
N ASP A 303 4.96 -14.50 -14.37
CA ASP A 303 4.92 -13.38 -15.30
C ASP A 303 3.47 -12.96 -15.57
N SER A 304 3.23 -11.65 -15.62
CA SER A 304 1.92 -11.08 -15.92
C SER A 304 1.49 -11.41 -17.35
N ASP A 305 0.18 -11.50 -17.57
CA ASP A 305 -0.41 -11.66 -18.88
C ASP A 305 -1.61 -10.71 -19.01
N SER A 306 -1.86 -10.19 -20.21
CA SER A 306 -3.02 -9.35 -20.48
C SER A 306 -4.32 -10.14 -20.60
N ASP A 307 -4.24 -11.45 -20.89
CA ASP A 307 -5.38 -12.36 -20.87
C ASP A 307 -5.60 -12.90 -19.44
N PRO A 308 -6.75 -12.59 -18.81
CA PRO A 308 -7.03 -13.03 -17.44
C PRO A 308 -7.07 -14.56 -17.29
N GLY A 309 -7.52 -15.29 -18.31
CA GLY A 309 -7.57 -16.75 -18.30
C GLY A 309 -6.16 -17.36 -18.30
N MET A 310 -5.29 -16.89 -19.19
CA MET A 310 -3.89 -17.33 -19.26
C MET A 310 -3.13 -16.98 -17.98
N LEU A 311 -3.35 -15.79 -17.43
CA LEU A 311 -2.76 -15.41 -16.13
C LEU A 311 -3.25 -16.34 -15.02
N ALA A 312 -4.54 -16.65 -14.97
CA ALA A 312 -5.13 -17.53 -13.96
C ALA A 312 -4.53 -18.96 -14.04
N GLU A 313 -4.38 -19.51 -15.24
CA GLU A 313 -3.77 -20.85 -15.45
C GLU A 313 -2.31 -20.88 -14.98
N ARG A 314 -1.50 -19.90 -15.39
CA ARG A 314 -0.09 -19.78 -14.99
C ARG A 314 0.05 -19.57 -13.48
N PHE A 315 -0.80 -18.73 -12.90
CA PHE A 315 -0.81 -18.48 -11.45
C PHE A 315 -1.18 -19.73 -10.67
N ALA A 316 -2.20 -20.47 -11.14
CA ALA A 316 -2.57 -21.75 -10.54
C ALA A 316 -1.43 -22.76 -10.60
N ALA A 317 -0.81 -22.95 -11.78
CA ALA A 317 0.30 -23.88 -11.96
C ALA A 317 1.51 -23.53 -11.05
N MET A 318 1.87 -22.25 -10.98
CA MET A 318 2.93 -21.75 -10.08
C MET A 318 2.59 -22.02 -8.62
N THR A 319 1.35 -21.70 -8.20
CA THR A 319 0.90 -21.90 -6.82
C THR A 319 0.92 -23.38 -6.43
N ILE A 320 0.39 -24.27 -7.27
CA ILE A 320 0.38 -25.72 -7.03
C ILE A 320 1.80 -26.27 -6.91
N LYS A 321 2.70 -25.85 -7.81
CA LYS A 321 4.11 -26.27 -7.78
C LYS A 321 4.78 -25.83 -6.46
N ALA A 322 4.68 -24.53 -6.15
CA ALA A 322 5.27 -23.96 -4.93
C ALA A 322 4.67 -24.60 -3.67
N TRP A 323 3.37 -24.90 -3.68
CA TRP A 323 2.71 -25.58 -2.58
C TRP A 323 3.29 -26.96 -2.30
N ARG A 324 3.49 -27.76 -3.36
CA ARG A 324 4.12 -29.08 -3.25
C ARG A 324 5.55 -29.00 -2.72
N GLU A 325 6.32 -28.00 -3.15
CA GLU A 325 7.67 -27.72 -2.64
C GLU A 325 7.67 -27.37 -1.14
N LEU A 326 6.74 -26.53 -0.69
CA LEU A 326 6.60 -26.16 0.73
C LEU A 326 6.27 -27.35 1.63
N LEU A 327 5.43 -28.28 1.16
CA LEU A 327 5.06 -29.47 1.91
C LEU A 327 6.13 -30.58 1.86
N ALA A 328 7.01 -30.55 0.86
CA ALA A 328 8.10 -31.53 0.75
C ALA A 328 9.19 -31.31 1.82
N ASP A 329 9.41 -30.06 2.26
CA ASP A 329 10.34 -29.71 3.35
C ASP A 329 9.72 -28.66 4.30
N PRO A 330 8.87 -29.10 5.25
CA PRO A 330 8.23 -28.18 6.20
C PRO A 330 9.23 -27.40 7.07
N ALA A 331 10.40 -27.97 7.33
CA ALA A 331 11.42 -27.30 8.13
C ALA A 331 12.07 -26.13 7.36
N ALA A 332 12.36 -26.31 6.06
CA ALA A 332 12.82 -25.22 5.20
C ALA A 332 11.72 -24.16 5.01
N ALA A 333 10.47 -24.58 4.85
CA ALA A 333 9.31 -23.67 4.77
C ALA A 333 9.17 -22.81 6.04
N ALA A 334 9.30 -23.41 7.24
CA ALA A 334 9.28 -22.68 8.51
C ALA A 334 10.41 -21.64 8.59
N ARG A 335 11.65 -22.03 8.29
CA ARG A 335 12.80 -21.10 8.27
C ARG A 335 12.60 -19.95 7.29
N ARG A 336 12.12 -20.24 6.07
CA ARG A 336 11.83 -19.20 5.06
C ARG A 336 10.78 -18.20 5.56
N ARG A 337 9.71 -18.70 6.19
CA ARG A 337 8.64 -17.91 6.78
C ARG A 337 9.15 -16.98 7.88
N GLU A 338 10.00 -17.47 8.77
CA GLU A 338 10.61 -16.68 9.84
C GLU A 338 11.57 -15.62 9.29
N ALA A 339 12.44 -15.99 8.34
CA ALA A 339 13.36 -15.06 7.69
C ALA A 339 12.63 -13.92 6.98
N GLN A 340 11.56 -14.23 6.24
CA GLN A 340 10.70 -13.26 5.57
C GLN A 340 10.06 -12.28 6.55
N ALA A 341 9.44 -12.78 7.62
CA ALA A 341 8.78 -11.94 8.61
C ALA A 341 9.78 -11.06 9.37
N SER A 342 10.93 -11.61 9.74
CA SER A 342 12.02 -10.87 10.40
C SER A 342 12.55 -9.76 9.51
N PHE A 343 12.78 -10.05 8.22
CA PHE A 343 13.22 -9.06 7.24
C PHE A 343 12.25 -7.87 7.17
N VAL A 344 10.96 -8.12 6.98
CA VAL A 344 9.98 -7.04 6.85
C VAL A 344 9.85 -6.24 8.14
N ARG A 345 9.76 -6.89 9.29
CA ARG A 345 9.64 -6.22 10.59
C ARG A 345 10.87 -5.38 10.95
N ALA A 346 12.05 -5.78 10.50
CA ALA A 346 13.29 -5.01 10.70
C ALA A 346 13.42 -3.84 9.70
N SER A 347 12.97 -4.01 8.44
CA SER A 347 13.29 -3.08 7.35
C SER A 347 12.15 -2.12 6.99
N TYR A 348 10.92 -2.37 7.45
CA TYR A 348 9.72 -1.62 7.03
C TYR A 348 8.94 -1.05 8.22
N ARG A 349 9.60 -0.16 8.99
CA ARG A 349 9.00 0.55 10.13
C ARG A 349 8.74 2.01 9.80
N TRP A 350 7.63 2.55 10.24
CA TRP A 350 7.32 3.97 10.05
C TRP A 350 8.26 4.90 10.82
N ALA A 351 8.80 4.47 11.96
CA ALA A 351 9.81 5.24 12.69
C ALA A 351 11.09 5.47 11.87
N ASP A 352 11.56 4.43 11.15
CA ASP A 352 12.72 4.53 10.26
C ASP A 352 12.40 5.42 9.06
N ARG A 353 11.19 5.26 8.47
CA ARG A 353 10.73 6.13 7.38
C ARG A 353 10.65 7.59 7.82
N ALA A 354 10.16 7.87 9.03
CA ALA A 354 10.11 9.23 9.57
C ALA A 354 11.51 9.86 9.62
N THR A 355 12.52 9.12 10.08
CA THR A 355 13.91 9.59 10.10
C THR A 355 14.44 9.88 8.68
N GLU A 356 14.16 9.01 7.71
CA GLU A 356 14.52 9.23 6.29
C GLU A 356 13.83 10.47 5.72
N TRP A 357 12.53 10.65 6.01
CA TRP A 357 11.77 11.81 5.60
C TRP A 357 12.36 13.11 6.18
N VAL A 358 12.65 13.16 7.49
CA VAL A 358 13.25 14.34 8.14
C VAL A 358 14.56 14.72 7.47
N SER A 359 15.49 13.76 7.34
CA SER A 359 16.80 13.98 6.73
C SER A 359 16.69 14.56 5.31
N TRP A 360 15.72 14.10 4.52
CA TRP A 360 15.52 14.58 3.16
C TRP A 360 14.78 15.93 3.13
N LEU A 361 13.72 16.10 3.92
CA LEU A 361 12.97 17.37 3.95
C LEU A 361 13.83 18.54 4.44
N GLU A 362 14.80 18.32 5.35
CA GLU A 362 15.77 19.33 5.75
C GLU A 362 16.68 19.78 4.59
N GLN A 363 16.97 18.90 3.64
CA GLN A 363 17.73 19.23 2.42
C GLN A 363 16.85 20.03 1.43
N VAL A 364 15.58 19.64 1.28
CA VAL A 364 14.62 20.32 0.40
C VAL A 364 14.25 21.71 0.91
N ALA A 365 14.27 21.93 2.24
CA ALA A 365 13.93 23.21 2.87
C ALA A 365 15.05 24.26 2.84
N ARG A 366 16.28 23.86 2.51
CA ARG A 366 17.46 24.78 2.32
C ARG A 366 17.42 25.46 0.97
#